data_77c5c03cff9ab62c6dadc3bdcec92b9e
#
_entry.id   77c5c03cff9ab62c6dadc3bdcec92b9e
#
_cell.length_a   1.000
_cell.length_b   1.000
_cell.length_c   1.000
_cell.angle_alpha   90.00
_cell.angle_beta   90.00
_cell.angle_gamma   90.00
#
_symmetry.space_group_name_H-M   'P 1'
#
loop_
_entity.id
_entity.type
_entity.pdbx_description
1 polymer ?
#
loop_
_entity_poly.entity_id
_entity_poly.type
_entity_poly.pdbx_seq_one_letter_code
_entity_poly.pdbx_strand_id
1 'polypeptide(L)'
;MALVTMGPMLKRARAHGYGIAAYNMIDYNSARAIVEGAQELNAPVIVQVSVKTVKHWGYTPIAHWVRDLAAMVDVPVALHLDHCTDFDVLRRCIDAGWTSVMFDGSSLPFAENLEKSLRAYAMTEQAGVGLEAEIGAIGGVEDDKHVNEDDARLANFDECIRFVRDMPNLAVFAPAIGTAHGMYKGEAKIAYDLLNRITDAISIPI
;
A
#
# COMPACT_ATOMS: atom_id res chain seq x y z
N MET A 1 -1.41 15.78 14.86
CA MET A 1 -1.46 16.23 13.44
C MET A 1 -2.67 15.62 12.75
N ALA A 2 -3.21 16.18 11.68
CA ALA A 2 -4.27 15.48 10.92
C ALA A 2 -3.70 14.30 10.13
N LEU A 3 -4.54 13.35 9.70
CA LEU A 3 -4.15 12.33 8.74
C LEU A 3 -3.54 12.95 7.48
N VAL A 4 -2.49 12.32 6.94
CA VAL A 4 -1.81 12.76 5.71
C VAL A 4 -1.90 11.68 4.63
N THR A 5 -1.78 12.08 3.36
CA THR A 5 -1.61 11.12 2.26
C THR A 5 -0.19 10.54 2.31
N MET A 6 -0.04 9.27 1.95
CA MET A 6 1.26 8.61 2.05
C MET A 6 2.28 9.07 0.99
N GLY A 7 1.83 9.55 -0.16
CA GLY A 7 2.74 9.92 -1.26
C GLY A 7 3.82 10.93 -0.87
N PRO A 8 3.49 12.11 -0.32
CA PRO A 8 4.49 13.08 0.11
C PRO A 8 5.47 12.57 1.17
N MET A 9 4.98 11.75 2.13
CA MET A 9 5.83 11.21 3.18
C MET A 9 6.77 10.11 2.65
N LEU A 10 6.32 9.27 1.71
CA LEU A 10 7.14 8.27 1.04
C LEU A 10 8.19 8.91 0.10
N LYS A 11 7.83 9.97 -0.63
CA LYS A 11 8.81 10.75 -1.43
C LYS A 11 9.91 11.34 -0.56
N ARG A 12 9.56 11.85 0.63
CA ARG A 12 10.54 12.33 1.60
C ARG A 12 11.43 11.20 2.12
N ALA A 13 10.84 10.05 2.46
CA ALA A 13 11.58 8.88 2.92
C ALA A 13 12.61 8.43 1.88
N ARG A 14 12.19 8.31 0.62
CA ARG A 14 13.08 7.97 -0.51
C ARG A 14 14.22 8.98 -0.66
N ALA A 15 13.92 10.28 -0.62
CA ALA A 15 14.92 11.32 -0.79
C ALA A 15 15.98 11.33 0.32
N HIS A 16 15.66 10.81 1.50
CA HIS A 16 16.55 10.78 2.67
C HIS A 16 17.04 9.37 3.02
N GLY A 17 16.70 8.35 2.24
CA GLY A 17 17.19 6.98 2.39
C GLY A 17 16.69 6.26 3.65
N TYR A 18 15.41 6.45 4.05
CA TYR A 18 14.81 5.69 5.13
C TYR A 18 13.49 5.02 4.68
N GLY A 19 13.09 3.94 5.37
CA GLY A 19 11.80 3.28 5.16
C GLY A 19 10.72 3.82 6.09
N ILE A 20 9.45 3.68 5.68
CA ILE A 20 8.28 3.93 6.53
C ILE A 20 7.56 2.61 6.71
N ALA A 21 7.29 2.24 7.97
CA ALA A 21 6.59 1.02 8.29
C ALA A 21 5.08 1.17 7.98
N ALA A 22 4.51 0.10 7.38
CA ALA A 22 3.08 -0.09 7.23
C ALA A 22 2.65 -1.28 8.11
N TYR A 23 1.77 -1.04 9.06
CA TYR A 23 1.30 -2.05 10.00
C TYR A 23 -0.19 -2.28 9.89
N ASN A 24 -0.59 -3.56 9.77
CA ASN A 24 -1.99 -3.96 9.72
C ASN A 24 -2.64 -3.81 11.09
N MET A 25 -3.65 -2.94 11.17
CA MET A 25 -4.56 -2.93 12.32
C MET A 25 -5.70 -3.94 12.12
N ILE A 26 -6.16 -4.54 13.21
CA ILE A 26 -7.31 -5.44 13.22
C ILE A 26 -8.47 -4.90 14.07
N ASP A 27 -8.19 -3.95 14.97
CA ASP A 27 -9.14 -3.29 15.86
C ASP A 27 -8.61 -1.93 16.33
N TYR A 28 -9.40 -1.22 17.17
CA TYR A 28 -9.00 0.06 17.74
C TYR A 28 -7.72 -0.02 18.60
N ASN A 29 -7.53 -1.11 19.36
CA ASN A 29 -6.38 -1.22 20.27
C ASN A 29 -5.08 -1.39 19.47
N SER A 30 -5.10 -2.19 18.41
CA SER A 30 -3.95 -2.35 17.51
C SER A 30 -3.64 -1.06 16.75
N ALA A 31 -4.66 -0.31 16.27
CA ALA A 31 -4.47 1.00 15.67
C ALA A 31 -3.81 1.98 16.65
N ARG A 32 -4.28 2.01 17.90
CA ARG A 32 -3.73 2.85 18.96
C ARG A 32 -2.27 2.48 19.25
N ALA A 33 -1.96 1.21 19.41
CA ALA A 33 -0.59 0.75 19.66
C ALA A 33 0.37 1.15 18.53
N ILE A 34 -0.08 1.05 17.25
CA ILE A 34 0.71 1.46 16.09
C ILE A 34 1.00 2.97 16.14
N VAL A 35 -0.01 3.80 16.38
CA VAL A 35 0.14 5.27 16.38
C VAL A 35 0.93 5.76 17.60
N GLU A 36 0.71 5.19 18.80
CA GLU A 36 1.50 5.53 19.99
C GLU A 36 2.97 5.12 19.83
N GLY A 37 3.25 3.92 19.30
CA GLY A 37 4.62 3.47 19.02
C GLY A 37 5.34 4.36 17.99
N ALA A 38 4.63 4.83 16.96
CA ALA A 38 5.17 5.79 16.00
C ALA A 38 5.52 7.13 16.67
N GLN A 39 4.68 7.63 17.58
CA GLN A 39 4.96 8.85 18.36
C GLN A 39 6.16 8.67 19.28
N GLU A 40 6.28 7.54 19.98
CA GLU A 40 7.42 7.26 20.86
C GLU A 40 8.74 7.26 20.10
N LEU A 41 8.75 6.73 18.87
CA LEU A 41 9.92 6.68 18.00
C LEU A 41 10.12 7.94 17.16
N ASN A 42 9.22 8.93 17.26
CA ASN A 42 9.19 10.13 16.43
C ASN A 42 9.29 9.79 14.92
N ALA A 43 8.57 8.78 14.48
CA ALA A 43 8.61 8.24 13.12
C ALA A 43 7.25 8.33 12.42
N PRO A 44 7.20 8.62 11.12
CA PRO A 44 5.97 8.51 10.35
C PRO A 44 5.50 7.05 10.26
N VAL A 45 4.18 6.83 10.12
CA VAL A 45 3.61 5.48 10.04
C VAL A 45 2.45 5.42 9.06
N ILE A 46 2.28 4.25 8.43
CA ILE A 46 1.10 3.87 7.66
C ILE A 46 0.30 2.87 8.49
N VAL A 47 -0.93 3.24 8.85
CA VAL A 47 -1.90 2.32 9.45
C VAL A 47 -2.63 1.63 8.30
N GLN A 48 -2.31 0.36 8.10
CA GLN A 48 -2.77 -0.46 6.99
C GLN A 48 -3.97 -1.30 7.41
N VAL A 49 -4.94 -1.51 6.53
CA VAL A 49 -6.17 -2.22 6.86
C VAL A 49 -6.61 -3.09 5.71
N SER A 50 -6.73 -4.38 5.95
CA SER A 50 -7.21 -5.32 4.95
C SER A 50 -8.71 -5.17 4.65
N VAL A 51 -9.13 -5.58 3.46
CA VAL A 51 -10.54 -5.57 3.03
C VAL A 51 -11.44 -6.32 4.02
N LYS A 52 -10.96 -7.42 4.61
CA LYS A 52 -11.69 -8.22 5.59
C LYS A 52 -11.96 -7.41 6.87
N THR A 53 -10.98 -6.72 7.38
CA THR A 53 -11.10 -5.85 8.57
C THR A 53 -12.05 -4.67 8.28
N VAL A 54 -11.95 -4.07 7.08
CA VAL A 54 -12.85 -2.99 6.65
C VAL A 54 -14.30 -3.46 6.59
N LYS A 55 -14.56 -4.64 6.03
CA LYS A 55 -15.92 -5.22 5.96
C LYS A 55 -16.47 -5.56 7.35
N HIS A 56 -15.60 -5.90 8.31
CA HIS A 56 -16.01 -6.23 9.67
C HIS A 56 -16.41 -4.98 10.49
N TRP A 57 -15.57 -3.95 10.50
CA TRP A 57 -15.75 -2.75 11.33
C TRP A 57 -16.45 -1.60 10.60
N GLY A 58 -16.40 -1.58 9.28
CA GLY A 58 -16.96 -0.52 8.45
C GLY A 58 -15.96 0.59 8.11
N TYR A 59 -16.22 1.24 7.00
CA TYR A 59 -15.35 2.25 6.38
C TYR A 59 -15.17 3.51 7.25
N THR A 60 -16.28 4.06 7.71
CA THR A 60 -16.34 5.30 8.50
C THR A 60 -15.84 5.13 9.94
N PRO A 61 -16.21 4.07 10.68
CA PRO A 61 -15.66 3.85 12.02
C PRO A 61 -14.15 3.77 12.05
N ILE A 62 -13.53 3.00 11.14
CA ILE A 62 -12.07 2.90 11.04
C ILE A 62 -11.44 4.27 10.75
N ALA A 63 -12.00 5.02 9.79
CA ALA A 63 -11.50 6.35 9.45
C ALA A 63 -11.57 7.32 10.64
N HIS A 64 -12.61 7.25 11.45
CA HIS A 64 -12.73 8.06 12.67
C HIS A 64 -11.70 7.65 13.73
N TRP A 65 -11.54 6.35 13.99
CA TRP A 65 -10.56 5.86 14.96
C TRP A 65 -9.16 6.36 14.65
N VAL A 66 -8.72 6.16 13.41
CA VAL A 66 -7.35 6.54 13.03
C VAL A 66 -7.18 8.05 12.93
N ARG A 67 -8.23 8.80 12.54
CA ARG A 67 -8.21 10.27 12.54
C ARG A 67 -8.07 10.82 13.95
N ASP A 68 -8.83 10.30 14.92
CA ASP A 68 -8.78 10.73 16.31
C ASP A 68 -7.41 10.42 16.93
N LEU A 69 -6.86 9.23 16.67
CA LEU A 69 -5.51 8.84 17.11
C LEU A 69 -4.44 9.74 16.47
N ALA A 70 -4.53 10.01 15.17
CA ALA A 70 -3.59 10.88 14.47
C ALA A 70 -3.64 12.35 14.97
N ALA A 71 -4.79 12.80 15.48
CA ALA A 71 -4.91 14.13 16.09
C ALA A 71 -4.17 14.26 17.44
N MET A 72 -3.88 13.13 18.11
CA MET A 72 -3.21 13.08 19.42
C MET A 72 -1.69 13.03 19.31
N VAL A 73 -1.12 12.93 18.10
CA VAL A 73 0.32 12.76 17.87
C VAL A 73 0.87 13.83 16.92
N ASP A 74 2.19 14.02 16.97
CA ASP A 74 2.88 15.01 16.14
C ASP A 74 3.51 14.41 14.88
N VAL A 75 3.60 13.08 14.83
CA VAL A 75 4.16 12.37 13.67
C VAL A 75 3.12 12.21 12.55
N PRO A 76 3.55 12.16 11.28
CA PRO A 76 2.65 11.89 10.16
C PRO A 76 2.04 10.48 10.25
N VAL A 77 0.71 10.38 10.11
CA VAL A 77 -0.03 9.11 10.07
C VAL A 77 -0.84 9.07 8.78
N ALA A 78 -0.69 8.01 7.99
CA ALA A 78 -1.55 7.73 6.84
C ALA A 78 -2.47 6.53 7.14
N LEU A 79 -3.72 6.59 6.67
CA LEU A 79 -4.66 5.47 6.72
C LEU A 79 -4.76 4.86 5.32
N HIS A 80 -4.43 3.58 5.22
CA HIS A 80 -4.27 2.87 3.95
C HIS A 80 -5.16 1.63 3.86
N LEU A 81 -5.90 1.48 2.74
CA LEU A 81 -6.60 0.26 2.37
C LEU A 81 -5.63 -0.67 1.63
N ASP A 82 -5.47 -1.89 2.15
CA ASP A 82 -4.51 -2.87 1.68
C ASP A 82 -5.17 -3.94 0.78
N HIS A 83 -4.46 -4.34 -0.28
CA HIS A 83 -4.82 -5.42 -1.21
C HIS A 83 -6.29 -5.45 -1.69
N CYS A 84 -6.80 -4.33 -2.17
CA CYS A 84 -8.17 -4.23 -2.64
C CYS A 84 -8.31 -4.52 -4.14
N THR A 85 -9.19 -5.45 -4.49
CA THR A 85 -9.55 -5.80 -5.88
C THR A 85 -10.91 -5.25 -6.30
N ASP A 86 -11.69 -4.70 -5.33
CA ASP A 86 -13.08 -4.29 -5.48
C ASP A 86 -13.22 -2.76 -5.51
N PHE A 87 -13.63 -2.22 -6.65
CA PHE A 87 -13.81 -0.77 -6.84
C PHE A 87 -14.89 -0.15 -5.94
N ASP A 88 -15.88 -0.92 -5.49
CA ASP A 88 -16.91 -0.43 -4.57
C ASP A 88 -16.32 -0.24 -3.16
N VAL A 89 -15.52 -1.19 -2.69
CA VAL A 89 -14.78 -1.09 -1.43
C VAL A 89 -13.81 0.11 -1.48
N LEU A 90 -13.04 0.23 -2.56
CA LEU A 90 -12.10 1.32 -2.77
C LEU A 90 -12.80 2.69 -2.72
N ARG A 91 -13.91 2.85 -3.44
CA ARG A 91 -14.73 4.07 -3.43
C ARG A 91 -15.23 4.42 -2.04
N ARG A 92 -15.79 3.45 -1.31
CA ARG A 92 -16.31 3.66 0.04
C ARG A 92 -15.23 4.07 1.04
N CYS A 93 -14.01 3.55 0.91
CA CYS A 93 -12.88 4.01 1.71
C CYS A 93 -12.55 5.48 1.40
N ILE A 94 -12.46 5.84 0.12
CA ILE A 94 -12.24 7.23 -0.32
C ILE A 94 -13.34 8.16 0.24
N ASP A 95 -14.60 7.80 0.06
CA ASP A 95 -15.76 8.60 0.52
C ASP A 95 -15.81 8.73 2.07
N ALA A 96 -15.28 7.75 2.80
CA ALA A 96 -15.15 7.79 4.25
C ALA A 96 -13.97 8.64 4.76
N GLY A 97 -13.12 9.17 3.85
CA GLY A 97 -11.99 10.04 4.17
C GLY A 97 -10.70 9.30 4.51
N TRP A 98 -10.50 8.13 3.92
CA TRP A 98 -9.20 7.43 3.92
C TRP A 98 -8.20 8.23 3.10
N THR A 99 -6.92 8.17 3.48
CA THR A 99 -5.88 9.01 2.85
C THR A 99 -5.07 8.28 1.80
N SER A 100 -5.23 6.96 1.75
CA SER A 100 -4.53 6.09 0.80
C SER A 100 -5.30 4.79 0.57
N VAL A 101 -5.19 4.25 -0.64
CA VAL A 101 -5.78 2.96 -1.02
C VAL A 101 -4.87 2.22 -1.99
N MET A 102 -4.90 0.87 -1.94
CA MET A 102 -4.25 0.02 -2.93
C MET A 102 -5.30 -0.61 -3.85
N PHE A 103 -5.05 -0.56 -5.16
CA PHE A 103 -5.71 -1.43 -6.11
C PHE A 103 -4.76 -2.57 -6.48
N ASP A 104 -5.13 -3.79 -6.11
CA ASP A 104 -4.34 -4.99 -6.36
C ASP A 104 -4.83 -5.74 -7.60
N GLY A 105 -4.19 -5.47 -8.73
CA GLY A 105 -4.40 -6.19 -9.98
C GLY A 105 -3.34 -7.26 -10.27
N SER A 106 -2.49 -7.63 -9.31
CA SER A 106 -1.32 -8.50 -9.50
C SER A 106 -1.65 -9.90 -10.03
N SER A 107 -2.85 -10.41 -9.75
CA SER A 107 -3.35 -11.69 -10.27
C SER A 107 -3.82 -11.65 -11.73
N LEU A 108 -3.99 -10.44 -12.30
CA LEU A 108 -4.50 -10.25 -13.65
C LEU A 108 -3.35 -10.25 -14.69
N PRO A 109 -3.66 -10.51 -15.97
CA PRO A 109 -2.72 -10.23 -17.05
C PRO A 109 -2.33 -8.74 -17.05
N PHE A 110 -1.08 -8.44 -17.42
CA PHE A 110 -0.53 -7.06 -17.36
C PHE A 110 -1.45 -5.98 -17.97
N ALA A 111 -2.00 -6.24 -19.15
CA ALA A 111 -2.85 -5.26 -19.84
C ALA A 111 -4.13 -4.95 -19.04
N GLU A 112 -4.75 -5.97 -18.44
CA GLU A 112 -5.94 -5.81 -17.62
C GLU A 112 -5.62 -5.16 -16.26
N ASN A 113 -4.49 -5.52 -15.65
CA ASN A 113 -4.00 -4.86 -14.44
C ASN A 113 -3.78 -3.37 -14.70
N LEU A 114 -3.06 -3.01 -15.78
CA LEU A 114 -2.81 -1.61 -16.14
C LEU A 114 -4.12 -0.84 -16.36
N GLU A 115 -5.07 -1.39 -17.13
CA GLU A 115 -6.37 -0.75 -17.39
C GLU A 115 -7.13 -0.47 -16.09
N LYS A 116 -7.23 -1.45 -15.21
CA LYS A 116 -7.94 -1.32 -13.93
C LYS A 116 -7.20 -0.38 -12.97
N SER A 117 -5.88 -0.44 -12.93
CA SER A 117 -5.07 0.47 -12.12
C SER A 117 -5.19 1.91 -12.58
N LEU A 118 -5.25 2.18 -13.89
CA LEU A 118 -5.54 3.51 -14.43
C LEU A 118 -6.93 4.01 -14.03
N ARG A 119 -7.92 3.13 -13.97
CA ARG A 119 -9.26 3.49 -13.46
C ARG A 119 -9.20 3.86 -11.98
N ALA A 120 -8.50 3.09 -11.14
CA ALA A 120 -8.30 3.39 -9.73
C ALA A 120 -7.52 4.71 -9.56
N TYR A 121 -6.49 4.91 -10.38
CA TYR A 121 -5.69 6.13 -10.40
C TYR A 121 -6.53 7.38 -10.68
N ALA A 122 -7.40 7.34 -11.69
CA ALA A 122 -8.29 8.45 -11.98
C ALA A 122 -9.24 8.76 -10.81
N MET A 123 -9.73 7.73 -10.09
CA MET A 123 -10.59 7.92 -8.91
C MET A 123 -9.82 8.56 -7.74
N THR A 124 -8.60 8.14 -7.48
CA THR A 124 -7.78 8.65 -6.37
C THR A 124 -7.25 10.05 -6.66
N GLU A 125 -6.84 10.35 -7.89
CA GLU A 125 -6.43 11.71 -8.29
C GLU A 125 -7.58 12.72 -8.11
N GLN A 126 -8.80 12.36 -8.52
CA GLN A 126 -9.97 13.22 -8.33
C GLN A 126 -10.27 13.51 -6.86
N ALA A 127 -9.99 12.56 -5.98
CA ALA A 127 -10.26 12.66 -4.55
C ALA A 127 -9.08 13.24 -3.73
N GLY A 128 -7.90 13.39 -4.32
CA GLY A 128 -6.67 13.78 -3.61
C GLY A 128 -6.15 12.71 -2.64
N VAL A 129 -6.42 11.42 -2.95
CA VAL A 129 -6.03 10.24 -2.15
C VAL A 129 -4.83 9.56 -2.81
N GLY A 130 -3.91 9.01 -2.02
CA GLY A 130 -2.77 8.26 -2.55
C GLY A 130 -3.19 6.90 -3.10
N LEU A 131 -2.67 6.52 -4.28
CA LEU A 131 -2.82 5.17 -4.83
C LEU A 131 -1.53 4.37 -4.68
N GLU A 132 -1.68 3.11 -4.25
CA GLU A 132 -0.71 2.03 -4.43
C GLU A 132 -1.19 1.08 -5.52
N ALA A 133 -0.24 0.53 -6.30
CA ALA A 133 -0.56 -0.49 -7.29
C ALA A 133 0.62 -1.46 -7.46
N GLU A 134 0.31 -2.72 -7.81
CA GLU A 134 1.23 -3.84 -7.78
C GLU A 134 1.41 -4.50 -9.15
N ILE A 135 2.66 -4.93 -9.43
CA ILE A 135 3.02 -5.82 -10.54
C ILE A 135 3.83 -7.01 -10.05
N GLY A 136 3.57 -8.16 -10.65
CA GLY A 136 4.08 -9.45 -10.25
C GLY A 136 3.10 -10.15 -9.33
N ALA A 137 3.49 -11.28 -8.76
CA ALA A 137 2.63 -12.02 -7.84
C ALA A 137 3.44 -12.45 -6.62
N ILE A 138 3.05 -11.95 -5.45
CA ILE A 138 3.65 -12.29 -4.17
C ILE A 138 3.01 -13.60 -3.68
N GLY A 139 3.86 -14.62 -3.43
CA GLY A 139 3.41 -15.91 -2.91
C GLY A 139 3.02 -15.84 -1.43
N GLY A 140 2.22 -16.80 -0.96
CA GLY A 140 1.81 -16.93 0.43
C GLY A 140 0.34 -16.72 0.69
N VAL A 141 -0.01 -16.55 1.97
CA VAL A 141 -1.40 -16.38 2.42
C VAL A 141 -1.52 -15.07 3.18
N GLU A 142 -2.43 -14.22 2.73
CA GLU A 142 -2.83 -13.01 3.42
C GLU A 142 -4.35 -12.87 3.36
N ASP A 143 -5.00 -12.81 4.52
CA ASP A 143 -6.45 -12.86 4.69
C ASP A 143 -7.10 -14.03 3.91
N ASP A 144 -7.90 -13.69 2.88
CA ASP A 144 -8.58 -14.66 2.01
C ASP A 144 -7.82 -14.88 0.67
N LYS A 145 -6.68 -14.19 0.46
CA LYS A 145 -5.84 -14.31 -0.74
C LYS A 145 -4.80 -15.40 -0.50
N HIS A 146 -4.80 -16.41 -1.36
CA HIS A 146 -3.80 -17.46 -1.36
C HIS A 146 -3.14 -17.55 -2.74
N VAL A 147 -1.83 -17.32 -2.79
CA VAL A 147 -1.01 -17.49 -3.99
C VAL A 147 -0.03 -18.63 -3.72
N ASN A 148 -0.11 -19.72 -4.49
CA ASN A 148 0.85 -20.80 -4.34
C ASN A 148 2.25 -20.32 -4.63
N GLU A 149 3.27 -20.94 -3.99
CA GLU A 149 4.68 -20.60 -4.23
C GLU A 149 5.07 -20.75 -5.72
N ASP A 150 4.48 -21.73 -6.41
CA ASP A 150 4.70 -21.98 -7.84
C ASP A 150 4.07 -20.91 -8.75
N ASP A 151 3.09 -20.17 -8.25
CA ASP A 151 2.40 -19.08 -8.95
C ASP A 151 3.03 -17.69 -8.65
N ALA A 152 3.96 -17.62 -7.69
CA ALA A 152 4.70 -16.41 -7.37
C ALA A 152 5.61 -16.02 -8.55
N ARG A 153 5.55 -14.75 -8.95
CA ARG A 153 6.32 -14.24 -10.10
C ARG A 153 6.94 -12.89 -9.77
N LEU A 154 8.24 -12.79 -10.00
CA LEU A 154 8.91 -11.49 -9.96
C LEU A 154 8.30 -10.52 -10.98
N ALA A 155 8.29 -9.25 -10.62
CA ALA A 155 7.90 -8.18 -11.53
C ALA A 155 8.81 -8.15 -12.78
N ASN A 156 8.23 -7.91 -13.95
CA ASN A 156 9.00 -7.70 -15.17
C ASN A 156 9.43 -6.22 -15.24
N PHE A 157 10.72 -5.96 -15.47
CA PHE A 157 11.27 -4.61 -15.49
C PHE A 157 10.60 -3.69 -16.52
N ASP A 158 10.44 -4.14 -17.77
CA ASP A 158 9.85 -3.31 -18.82
C ASP A 158 8.36 -3.01 -18.57
N GLU A 159 7.64 -3.99 -17.99
CA GLU A 159 6.27 -3.80 -17.54
C GLU A 159 6.19 -2.79 -16.38
N CYS A 160 7.13 -2.82 -15.42
CA CYS A 160 7.18 -1.83 -14.33
C CYS A 160 7.32 -0.41 -14.87
N ILE A 161 8.26 -0.19 -15.80
CA ILE A 161 8.48 1.13 -16.40
C ILE A 161 7.25 1.62 -17.16
N ARG A 162 6.64 0.74 -17.95
CA ARG A 162 5.41 1.05 -18.69
C ARG A 162 4.25 1.39 -17.76
N PHE A 163 4.10 0.62 -16.68
CA PHE A 163 3.01 0.78 -15.71
C PHE A 163 3.05 2.13 -15.01
N VAL A 164 4.21 2.51 -14.46
CA VAL A 164 4.35 3.76 -13.71
C VAL A 164 4.38 4.99 -14.61
N ARG A 165 4.80 4.88 -15.88
CA ARG A 165 4.82 5.99 -16.83
C ARG A 165 3.43 6.60 -17.02
N ASP A 166 2.40 5.75 -17.03
CA ASP A 166 1.02 6.16 -17.31
C ASP A 166 0.31 6.63 -16.00
N MET A 167 0.98 6.56 -14.84
CA MET A 167 0.51 7.01 -13.52
C MET A 167 1.58 7.86 -12.79
N PRO A 168 1.91 9.06 -13.29
CA PRO A 168 3.06 9.85 -12.81
C PRO A 168 2.94 10.32 -11.36
N ASN A 169 1.74 10.38 -10.78
CA ASN A 169 1.48 10.74 -9.38
C ASN A 169 1.14 9.55 -8.50
N LEU A 170 1.40 8.32 -8.96
CA LEU A 170 1.24 7.12 -8.12
C LEU A 170 1.99 7.34 -6.80
N ALA A 171 1.31 7.11 -5.68
CA ALA A 171 1.87 7.42 -4.36
C ALA A 171 2.99 6.46 -3.98
N VAL A 172 2.81 5.17 -4.32
CA VAL A 172 3.79 4.11 -4.14
C VAL A 172 3.54 3.00 -5.18
N PHE A 173 4.60 2.37 -5.60
CA PHE A 173 4.59 1.24 -6.53
C PHE A 173 5.11 -0.02 -5.84
N ALA A 174 4.37 -1.12 -5.92
CA ALA A 174 4.70 -2.40 -5.31
C ALA A 174 5.11 -3.44 -6.38
N PRO A 175 6.39 -3.50 -6.79
CA PRO A 175 6.87 -4.58 -7.65
C PRO A 175 7.17 -5.83 -6.82
N ALA A 176 6.70 -7.00 -7.25
CA ALA A 176 7.08 -8.26 -6.62
C ALA A 176 8.58 -8.55 -6.84
N ILE A 177 9.33 -8.57 -5.76
CA ILE A 177 10.80 -8.74 -5.75
C ILE A 177 11.26 -10.03 -5.04
N GLY A 178 10.35 -10.96 -4.77
CA GLY A 178 10.65 -12.24 -4.11
C GLY A 178 10.34 -12.25 -2.61
N THR A 179 9.60 -11.28 -2.11
CA THR A 179 8.97 -11.35 -0.79
C THR A 179 7.79 -12.32 -0.80
N ALA A 180 7.34 -12.75 0.38
CA ALA A 180 6.16 -13.60 0.53
C ALA A 180 5.33 -13.16 1.74
N HIS A 181 4.02 -13.38 1.67
CA HIS A 181 3.13 -13.19 2.79
C HIS A 181 3.23 -14.39 3.77
N GLY A 182 3.14 -14.10 5.07
CA GLY A 182 3.17 -15.11 6.11
C GLY A 182 4.58 -15.64 6.45
N MET A 183 4.64 -16.89 6.91
CA MET A 183 5.89 -17.51 7.35
C MET A 183 6.71 -18.01 6.16
N TYR A 184 7.98 -17.58 6.07
CA TYR A 184 8.93 -18.12 5.10
C TYR A 184 9.27 -19.58 5.45
N LYS A 185 9.24 -20.47 4.46
CA LYS A 185 9.65 -21.88 4.61
C LYS A 185 11.17 -22.10 4.43
N GLY A 186 11.90 -21.03 4.21
CA GLY A 186 13.35 -21.04 3.98
C GLY A 186 13.91 -19.63 3.94
N GLU A 187 15.09 -19.46 3.39
CA GLU A 187 15.74 -18.15 3.23
C GLU A 187 15.02 -17.34 2.13
N ALA A 188 14.67 -16.09 2.44
CA ALA A 188 14.06 -15.18 1.47
C ALA A 188 15.05 -14.85 0.35
N LYS A 189 14.63 -15.10 -0.89
CA LYS A 189 15.44 -14.79 -2.08
C LYS A 189 14.96 -13.48 -2.70
N ILE A 190 15.43 -12.37 -2.15
CA ILE A 190 15.10 -11.03 -2.65
C ILE A 190 15.90 -10.70 -3.90
N ALA A 191 15.22 -10.27 -4.96
CA ALA A 191 15.82 -9.87 -6.22
C ALA A 191 16.34 -8.41 -6.15
N TYR A 192 17.41 -8.18 -5.38
CA TYR A 192 17.98 -6.85 -5.15
C TYR A 192 18.43 -6.16 -6.45
N ASP A 193 18.96 -6.90 -7.41
CA ASP A 193 19.37 -6.33 -8.71
C ASP A 193 18.15 -5.80 -9.49
N LEU A 194 17.02 -6.51 -9.45
CA LEU A 194 15.77 -6.05 -10.04
C LEU A 194 15.26 -4.81 -9.33
N LEU A 195 15.23 -4.82 -7.99
CA LEU A 195 14.82 -3.69 -7.17
C LEU A 195 15.64 -2.44 -7.47
N ASN A 196 16.97 -2.56 -7.50
CA ASN A 196 17.89 -1.45 -7.81
C ASN A 196 17.61 -0.89 -9.21
N ARG A 197 17.50 -1.74 -10.23
CA ARG A 197 17.19 -1.32 -11.60
C ARG A 197 15.87 -0.56 -11.69
N ILE A 198 14.82 -1.05 -11.01
CA ILE A 198 13.51 -0.36 -10.99
C ILE A 198 13.65 0.98 -10.26
N THR A 199 14.29 1.00 -9.10
CA THR A 199 14.47 2.21 -8.28
C THR A 199 15.25 3.30 -9.02
N ASP A 200 16.27 2.92 -9.80
CA ASP A 200 17.06 3.87 -10.60
C ASP A 200 16.28 4.44 -11.79
N ALA A 201 15.34 3.66 -12.32
CA ALA A 201 14.59 4.03 -13.54
C ALA A 201 13.32 4.84 -13.26
N ILE A 202 12.75 4.80 -12.05
CA ILE A 202 11.52 5.50 -11.70
C ILE A 202 11.71 6.48 -10.54
N SER A 203 10.90 7.54 -10.48
CA SER A 203 10.90 8.51 -9.37
C SER A 203 9.87 8.20 -8.29
N ILE A 204 8.96 7.26 -8.54
CA ILE A 204 7.89 6.86 -7.61
C ILE A 204 8.51 6.02 -6.48
N PRO A 205 8.11 6.23 -5.20
CA PRO A 205 8.50 5.37 -4.09
C PRO A 205 8.11 3.90 -4.31
N ILE A 206 8.92 2.98 -3.77
CA ILE A 206 8.67 1.52 -3.79
C ILE A 206 8.49 1.06 -2.35
#